data_f55de678ff3002f158d990b97f7f1eab
#
_entry.id   f55de678ff3002f158d990b97f7f1eab
#
_cell.length_a   1.000
_cell.length_b   1.000
_cell.length_c   1.000
_cell.angle_alpha   90.00
_cell.angle_beta   90.00
_cell.angle_gamma   90.00
#
_symmetry.space_group_name_H-M   'P 1'
#
loop_
_entity.id
_entity.type
_entity.pdbx_description
1 polymer ?
#
loop_
_entity_poly.entity_id
_entity_poly.type
_entity_poly.pdbx_seq_one_letter_code
_entity_poly.pdbx_strand_id
1 'polypeptide(L)'
;MKNYFLCLLLVFILPAYGTAQIKATAGNLPKDATVNVSIVDAKAGTILTNEIIVFRSSVNKLEYQGLSDSTGKFSIHLPTGAKYEIFILGFSDSTSYNVLDIPVLKDNQFMKKAINVDIQFEAPKSFVLDNCTFETGKATLKEEAYRVLDELVEYLKRKDDEKIEIGGHTDNVGKADANIILSTSRANTVMAYLLTKGISPDRVTSKGYGFTMPIEDNMSAEGRAMNRRTEVKIL
;
A
#
# COMPACT_ATOMS: atom_id res chain seq x y z
N MET A 1 -20.69 10.28 -2.08
CA MET A 1 -20.24 9.81 -3.41
C MET A 1 -18.71 9.68 -3.30
N LYS A 2 -18.23 8.48 -3.01
CA LYS A 2 -16.79 8.19 -2.95
C LYS A 2 -16.30 7.96 -4.37
N ASN A 3 -15.42 8.83 -4.86
CA ASN A 3 -14.76 8.66 -6.15
C ASN A 3 -13.79 7.49 -6.06
N TYR A 4 -14.12 6.39 -6.68
CA TYR A 4 -13.22 5.27 -6.88
C TYR A 4 -12.17 5.67 -7.92
N PHE A 5 -10.95 5.95 -7.49
CA PHE A 5 -9.82 6.10 -8.37
C PHE A 5 -9.33 4.70 -8.76
N LEU A 6 -9.48 4.39 -10.04
CA LEU A 6 -8.96 3.19 -10.68
C LEU A 6 -7.43 3.31 -10.72
N CYS A 7 -6.73 2.71 -9.76
CA CYS A 7 -5.28 2.62 -9.78
C CYS A 7 -4.89 1.56 -10.83
N LEU A 8 -4.58 2.01 -12.04
CA LEU A 8 -4.01 1.16 -13.08
C LEU A 8 -2.56 0.86 -12.67
N LEU A 9 -2.31 -0.34 -12.16
CA LEU A 9 -0.97 -0.83 -11.84
C LEU A 9 -0.24 -1.09 -13.18
N LEU A 10 0.42 -0.07 -13.72
CA LEU A 10 1.38 -0.23 -14.80
C LEU A 10 2.71 -0.65 -14.16
N VAL A 11 2.96 -1.95 -14.16
CA VAL A 11 4.28 -2.49 -13.85
C VAL A 11 5.22 -2.09 -14.97
N PHE A 12 5.96 -1.01 -14.78
CA PHE A 12 7.09 -0.70 -15.64
C PHE A 12 8.29 -1.52 -15.18
N ILE A 13 8.67 -2.52 -15.99
CA ILE A 13 9.99 -3.14 -15.91
C ILE A 13 11.00 -2.04 -16.20
N LEU A 14 11.71 -1.57 -15.18
CA LEU A 14 12.82 -0.64 -15.34
C LEU A 14 13.97 -1.38 -16.03
N PRO A 15 14.45 -0.92 -17.20
CA PRO A 15 15.70 -1.43 -17.74
C PRO A 15 16.86 -0.97 -16.84
N ALA A 16 17.76 -1.89 -16.52
CA ALA A 16 19.00 -1.58 -15.80
C ALA A 16 19.77 -0.49 -16.57
N TYR A 17 19.79 0.72 -16.04
CA TYR A 17 20.58 1.80 -16.61
C TYR A 17 22.05 1.59 -16.23
N GLY A 18 22.82 1.08 -17.21
CA GLY A 18 24.27 1.20 -17.20
C GLY A 18 24.64 2.68 -17.15
N THR A 19 25.70 3.00 -16.40
CA THR A 19 26.29 4.35 -16.30
C THR A 19 26.81 4.79 -17.67
N ALA A 20 25.96 5.39 -18.51
CA ALA A 20 26.37 6.11 -19.69
C ALA A 20 26.81 7.52 -19.25
N GLN A 21 28.11 7.78 -19.31
CA GLN A 21 28.62 9.16 -19.26
C GLN A 21 28.05 9.93 -20.45
N ILE A 22 27.04 10.75 -20.22
CA ILE A 22 26.55 11.72 -21.22
C ILE A 22 27.55 12.84 -21.26
N LYS A 23 28.32 12.92 -22.35
CA LYS A 23 29.05 14.15 -22.71
C LYS A 23 28.04 15.27 -22.90
N ALA A 24 28.05 16.25 -21.99
CA ALA A 24 27.21 17.41 -22.08
C ALA A 24 27.60 18.22 -23.37
N THR A 25 26.76 18.11 -24.37
CA THR A 25 26.73 19.10 -25.49
C THR A 25 26.02 20.34 -24.96
N ALA A 26 26.66 21.49 -25.09
CA ALA A 26 26.08 22.78 -24.71
C ALA A 26 24.75 22.99 -25.47
N GLY A 27 23.61 22.86 -24.76
CA GLY A 27 22.32 23.10 -25.38
C GLY A 27 21.08 22.72 -24.52
N ASN A 28 21.14 21.70 -23.67
CA ASN A 28 20.00 21.33 -22.84
C ASN A 28 20.46 20.95 -21.42
N LEU A 29 20.44 21.94 -20.53
CA LEU A 29 20.56 21.68 -19.11
C LEU A 29 19.31 20.89 -18.64
N PRO A 30 19.47 19.89 -17.74
CA PRO A 30 18.33 19.15 -17.22
C PRO A 30 17.35 20.12 -16.53
N LYS A 31 16.09 20.09 -16.96
CA LYS A 31 14.98 20.85 -16.34
C LYS A 31 14.31 20.03 -15.25
N ASP A 32 15.02 19.11 -14.63
CA ASP A 32 14.57 18.28 -13.52
C ASP A 32 15.47 18.48 -12.29
N ALA A 33 14.91 18.15 -11.14
CA ALA A 33 15.60 18.10 -9.86
C ALA A 33 15.79 16.64 -9.45
N THR A 34 17.00 16.30 -9.04
CA THR A 34 17.23 15.03 -8.35
C THR A 34 16.68 15.12 -6.92
N VAL A 35 15.81 14.20 -6.54
CA VAL A 35 15.26 14.09 -5.20
C VAL A 35 15.72 12.77 -4.61
N ASN A 36 16.46 12.85 -3.50
CA ASN A 36 16.85 11.68 -2.70
C ASN A 36 15.83 11.51 -1.58
N VAL A 37 15.28 10.33 -1.46
CA VAL A 37 14.27 9.99 -0.46
C VAL A 37 14.85 8.99 0.51
N SER A 38 14.59 9.18 1.80
CA SER A 38 14.80 8.19 2.85
C SER A 38 13.50 7.98 3.62
N ILE A 39 13.20 6.74 4.03
CA ILE A 39 12.00 6.42 4.79
C ILE A 39 12.30 5.52 5.97
N VAL A 40 11.77 5.91 7.14
CA VAL A 40 11.91 5.18 8.40
C VAL A 40 10.59 5.12 9.15
N ASP A 41 10.43 4.09 9.98
CA ASP A 41 9.29 4.02 10.91
C ASP A 41 9.37 5.16 11.93
N ALA A 42 8.28 5.88 12.09
CA ALA A 42 8.22 7.08 12.95
C ALA A 42 8.39 6.78 14.44
N LYS A 43 8.06 5.55 14.89
CA LYS A 43 8.18 5.14 16.30
C LYS A 43 9.46 4.38 16.59
N ALA A 44 9.75 3.38 15.75
CA ALA A 44 10.89 2.50 15.97
C ALA A 44 12.19 3.08 15.42
N GLY A 45 12.14 4.04 14.50
CA GLY A 45 13.29 4.56 13.78
C GLY A 45 13.95 3.53 12.85
N THR A 46 13.29 2.38 12.63
CA THR A 46 13.77 1.34 11.74
C THR A 46 13.57 1.71 10.28
N ILE A 47 14.46 1.22 9.43
CA ILE A 47 14.37 1.42 7.97
C ILE A 47 13.11 0.73 7.44
N LEU A 48 12.36 1.44 6.58
CA LEU A 48 11.22 0.88 5.87
C LEU A 48 11.62 0.59 4.42
N THR A 49 11.63 -0.70 4.08
CA THR A 49 11.99 -1.23 2.76
C THR A 49 10.76 -1.52 1.93
N ASN A 50 10.93 -1.52 0.60
CA ASN A 50 9.84 -1.87 -0.33
C ASN A 50 8.58 -0.98 -0.19
N GLU A 51 8.77 0.30 0.26
CA GLU A 51 7.70 1.29 0.28
C GLU A 51 7.61 2.02 -1.06
N ILE A 52 6.40 2.20 -1.57
CA ILE A 52 6.16 3.00 -2.76
C ILE A 52 5.80 4.42 -2.34
N ILE A 53 6.62 5.37 -2.78
CA ILE A 53 6.39 6.80 -2.56
C ILE A 53 5.98 7.43 -3.89
N VAL A 54 4.85 8.13 -3.89
CA VAL A 54 4.30 8.80 -5.07
C VAL A 54 4.40 10.31 -4.91
N PHE A 55 4.90 10.97 -5.94
CA PHE A 55 4.95 12.42 -6.08
C PHE A 55 3.94 12.85 -7.16
N ARG A 56 2.82 13.42 -6.75
CA ARG A 56 1.76 13.89 -7.66
C ARG A 56 1.93 15.37 -7.93
N SER A 57 2.20 15.74 -9.18
CA SER A 57 2.32 17.14 -9.58
C SER A 57 1.00 17.89 -9.43
N SER A 58 1.04 19.05 -8.78
CA SER A 58 -0.12 19.94 -8.64
C SER A 58 -0.54 20.58 -9.96
N VAL A 59 0.39 20.69 -10.92
CA VAL A 59 0.20 21.39 -12.20
C VAL A 59 -0.56 20.53 -13.23
N ASN A 60 -0.09 19.30 -13.44
CA ASN A 60 -0.61 18.42 -14.50
C ASN A 60 -1.15 17.08 -13.97
N LYS A 61 -1.14 16.87 -12.67
CA LYS A 61 -1.57 15.64 -11.99
C LYS A 61 -0.79 14.37 -12.36
N LEU A 62 0.32 14.51 -13.06
CA LEU A 62 1.22 13.38 -13.33
C LEU A 62 1.83 12.86 -12.03
N GLU A 63 1.95 11.55 -11.96
CA GLU A 63 2.52 10.84 -10.82
C GLU A 63 3.88 10.26 -11.19
N TYR A 64 4.82 10.45 -10.28
CA TYR A 64 6.17 9.90 -10.31
C TYR A 64 6.33 9.05 -9.07
N GLN A 65 6.84 7.84 -9.20
CA GLN A 65 6.95 6.93 -8.07
C GLN A 65 8.33 6.35 -7.93
N GLY A 66 8.72 6.08 -6.70
CA GLY A 66 9.95 5.39 -6.36
C GLY A 66 9.68 4.32 -5.32
N LEU A 67 10.53 3.30 -5.30
CA LEU A 67 10.49 2.18 -4.38
C LEU A 67 11.72 2.25 -3.46
N SER A 68 11.53 2.22 -2.15
CA SER A 68 12.65 2.19 -1.20
C SER A 68 13.36 0.84 -1.27
N ASP A 69 14.68 0.91 -1.31
CA ASP A 69 15.58 -0.25 -1.33
C ASP A 69 15.81 -0.84 0.08
N SER A 70 16.74 -1.79 0.20
CA SER A 70 17.11 -2.42 1.48
C SER A 70 17.71 -1.45 2.51
N THR A 71 18.04 -0.22 2.10
CA THR A 71 18.52 0.86 2.98
C THR A 71 17.43 1.90 3.25
N GLY A 72 16.19 1.66 2.83
CA GLY A 72 15.06 2.57 2.93
C GLY A 72 15.19 3.81 2.04
N LYS A 73 15.94 3.74 0.94
CA LYS A 73 16.26 4.90 0.11
C LYS A 73 16.02 4.66 -1.36
N PHE A 74 15.79 5.77 -2.09
CA PHE A 74 15.85 5.81 -3.55
C PHE A 74 16.10 7.24 -4.02
N SER A 75 16.39 7.39 -5.31
CA SER A 75 16.51 8.70 -5.97
C SER A 75 15.57 8.76 -7.16
N ILE A 76 14.95 9.92 -7.37
CA ILE A 76 14.01 10.16 -8.47
C ILE A 76 14.28 11.51 -9.09
N HIS A 77 13.99 11.66 -10.39
CA HIS A 77 14.05 12.92 -11.11
C HIS A 77 12.65 13.49 -11.27
N LEU A 78 12.43 14.71 -10.78
CA LEU A 78 11.15 15.40 -10.87
C LEU A 78 11.29 16.69 -11.67
N PRO A 79 10.38 16.99 -12.63
CA PRO A 79 10.36 18.26 -13.33
C PRO A 79 10.33 19.45 -12.37
N THR A 80 11.10 20.51 -12.71
CA THR A 80 11.10 21.74 -11.91
C THR A 80 9.88 22.61 -12.20
N GLY A 81 9.56 23.54 -11.29
CA GLY A 81 8.46 24.49 -11.46
C GLY A 81 7.09 23.94 -11.06
N ALA A 82 7.07 22.93 -10.19
CA ALA A 82 5.81 22.36 -9.67
C ALA A 82 5.91 22.05 -8.18
N LYS A 83 4.75 22.04 -7.53
CA LYS A 83 4.57 21.42 -6.22
C LYS A 83 4.15 19.99 -6.41
N TYR A 84 4.68 19.11 -5.58
CA TYR A 84 4.39 17.69 -5.58
C TYR A 84 3.79 17.30 -4.24
N GLU A 85 2.56 16.80 -4.26
CA GLU A 85 1.96 16.11 -3.12
C GLU A 85 2.63 14.74 -2.97
N ILE A 86 3.15 14.44 -1.78
CA ILE A 86 3.83 13.18 -1.49
C ILE A 86 2.84 12.23 -0.84
N PHE A 87 2.71 11.02 -1.38
CA PHE A 87 1.90 9.95 -0.84
C PHE A 87 2.75 8.72 -0.58
N ILE A 88 2.40 8.00 0.48
CA ILE A 88 2.95 6.67 0.77
C ILE A 88 1.82 5.67 0.46
N LEU A 89 2.08 4.74 -0.47
CA LEU A 89 1.07 3.76 -0.86
C LEU A 89 1.01 2.63 0.17
N GLY A 90 -0.12 2.54 0.87
CA GLY A 90 -0.51 1.40 1.68
C GLY A 90 -1.09 0.25 0.83
N PHE A 91 -1.82 -0.65 1.48
CA PHE A 91 -2.48 -1.76 0.78
C PHE A 91 -3.66 -1.29 -0.08
N SER A 92 -4.63 -0.58 0.50
CA SER A 92 -5.85 -0.13 -0.21
C SER A 92 -6.03 1.38 -0.19
N ASP A 93 -5.09 2.11 0.37
CA ASP A 93 -5.12 3.55 0.50
C ASP A 93 -3.77 4.19 0.21
N SER A 94 -3.76 5.51 0.20
CA SER A 94 -2.54 6.30 0.15
C SER A 94 -2.60 7.37 1.22
N THR A 95 -1.60 7.36 2.09
CA THR A 95 -1.47 8.40 3.12
C THR A 95 -0.77 9.61 2.53
N SER A 96 -1.43 10.77 2.56
CA SER A 96 -0.78 12.04 2.22
C SER A 96 0.22 12.39 3.32
N TYR A 97 1.48 12.57 2.92
CA TYR A 97 2.57 12.87 3.85
C TYR A 97 2.90 14.34 3.92
N ASN A 98 3.23 14.95 2.78
CA ASN A 98 3.72 16.33 2.71
C ASN A 98 3.65 16.88 1.29
N VAL A 99 4.12 18.10 1.10
CA VAL A 99 4.25 18.77 -0.20
C VAL A 99 5.70 19.18 -0.41
N LEU A 100 6.27 18.78 -1.54
CA LEU A 100 7.58 19.22 -2.01
C LEU A 100 7.40 20.32 -3.05
N ASP A 101 8.00 21.51 -2.81
CA ASP A 101 7.99 22.62 -3.75
C ASP A 101 9.33 22.66 -4.49
N ILE A 102 9.31 22.45 -5.81
CA ILE A 102 10.49 22.54 -6.67
C ILE A 102 10.37 23.81 -7.51
N PRO A 103 11.27 24.79 -7.32
CA PRO A 103 11.16 26.09 -7.96
C PRO A 103 11.27 26.01 -9.48
N VAL A 104 10.68 27.01 -10.15
CA VAL A 104 10.89 27.23 -11.59
C VAL A 104 12.34 27.66 -11.84
N LEU A 105 13.01 27.01 -12.76
CA LEU A 105 14.35 27.39 -13.20
C LEU A 105 14.29 28.27 -14.45
N LYS A 106 15.10 29.32 -14.47
CA LYS A 106 15.32 30.14 -15.69
C LYS A 106 16.12 29.34 -16.73
N ASP A 107 16.10 29.78 -17.98
CA ASP A 107 16.66 29.02 -19.11
C ASP A 107 18.12 28.58 -18.95
N ASN A 108 18.92 29.33 -18.18
CA ASN A 108 20.34 29.03 -17.95
C ASN A 108 20.62 28.51 -16.52
N GLN A 109 19.62 28.05 -15.83
CA GLN A 109 19.75 27.52 -14.47
C GLN A 109 19.49 26.01 -14.44
N PHE A 110 20.15 25.33 -13.51
CA PHE A 110 19.94 23.92 -13.18
C PHE A 110 20.12 23.72 -11.68
N MET A 111 19.52 22.65 -11.15
CA MET A 111 19.69 22.27 -9.76
C MET A 111 21.09 21.65 -9.57
N LYS A 112 21.96 22.36 -8.83
CA LYS A 112 23.33 21.89 -8.53
C LYS A 112 23.38 20.84 -7.42
N LYS A 113 22.37 20.81 -6.56
CA LYS A 113 22.28 19.88 -5.43
C LYS A 113 20.98 19.13 -5.48
N ALA A 114 21.03 17.86 -5.12
CA ALA A 114 19.82 17.07 -4.89
C ALA A 114 19.02 17.63 -3.70
N ILE A 115 17.72 17.49 -3.79
CA ILE A 115 16.79 17.77 -2.68
C ILE A 115 16.70 16.49 -1.85
N ASN A 116 16.85 16.59 -0.54
CA ASN A 116 16.64 15.45 0.34
C ASN A 116 15.25 15.52 0.97
N VAL A 117 14.54 14.40 0.94
CA VAL A 117 13.22 14.21 1.54
C VAL A 117 13.31 13.05 2.52
N ASP A 118 13.27 13.38 3.81
CA ASP A 118 13.29 12.37 4.88
C ASP A 118 11.87 12.15 5.37
N ILE A 119 11.37 10.91 5.20
CA ILE A 119 10.02 10.50 5.53
C ILE A 119 10.05 9.70 6.83
N GLN A 120 9.25 10.13 7.80
CA GLN A 120 8.94 9.36 9.01
C GLN A 120 7.48 8.92 8.92
N PHE A 121 7.26 7.64 8.75
CA PHE A 121 5.94 7.07 8.52
C PHE A 121 5.66 5.94 9.49
N GLU A 122 4.49 5.93 10.09
CA GLU A 122 4.00 4.82 10.88
C GLU A 122 3.11 3.94 10.00
N ALA A 123 3.62 2.78 9.58
CA ALA A 123 2.85 1.83 8.79
C ALA A 123 1.67 1.29 9.63
N PRO A 124 0.46 1.18 9.05
CA PRO A 124 -0.68 0.59 9.74
C PRO A 124 -0.36 -0.87 10.10
N LYS A 125 -0.67 -1.25 11.34
CA LYS A 125 -0.47 -2.62 11.81
C LYS A 125 -1.56 -3.58 11.37
N SER A 126 -2.69 -3.07 10.92
CA SER A 126 -3.78 -3.84 10.35
C SER A 126 -4.61 -3.02 9.38
N PHE A 127 -5.30 -3.70 8.47
CA PHE A 127 -6.25 -3.09 7.54
C PHE A 127 -7.37 -4.07 7.20
N VAL A 128 -8.52 -3.55 6.83
CA VAL A 128 -9.67 -4.34 6.39
C VAL A 128 -9.57 -4.62 4.89
N LEU A 129 -9.87 -5.84 4.48
CA LEU A 129 -10.01 -6.20 3.07
C LEU A 129 -11.40 -5.78 2.57
N ASP A 130 -11.50 -4.56 2.07
CA ASP A 130 -12.75 -4.07 1.48
C ASP A 130 -13.18 -4.95 0.30
N ASN A 131 -14.47 -5.29 0.25
CA ASN A 131 -15.03 -6.20 -0.74
C ASN A 131 -14.54 -7.66 -0.70
N CYS A 132 -13.82 -8.09 0.33
CA CYS A 132 -13.56 -9.50 0.58
C CYS A 132 -14.83 -10.17 1.11
N THR A 133 -15.78 -10.45 0.22
CA THR A 133 -17.12 -10.92 0.55
C THR A 133 -17.30 -12.42 0.32
N PHE A 134 -18.23 -12.99 1.09
CA PHE A 134 -18.56 -14.42 1.05
C PHE A 134 -20.05 -14.60 0.74
N GLU A 135 -20.42 -15.78 0.27
CA GLU A 135 -21.83 -16.18 0.21
C GLU A 135 -22.44 -16.17 1.63
N THR A 136 -23.73 -15.86 1.69
CA THR A 136 -24.45 -15.75 2.97
C THR A 136 -24.35 -17.05 3.77
N GLY A 137 -23.87 -16.95 4.99
CA GLY A 137 -23.70 -18.10 5.90
C GLY A 137 -22.63 -19.10 5.51
N LYS A 138 -21.83 -18.83 4.47
CA LYS A 138 -20.77 -19.73 3.99
C LYS A 138 -19.39 -19.09 4.06
N ALA A 139 -18.36 -19.92 3.83
CA ALA A 139 -16.99 -19.49 3.66
C ALA A 139 -16.55 -19.49 2.17
N THR A 140 -17.49 -19.63 1.25
CA THR A 140 -17.24 -19.54 -0.20
C THR A 140 -17.09 -18.09 -0.58
N LEU A 141 -15.95 -17.73 -1.17
CA LEU A 141 -15.69 -16.39 -1.69
C LEU A 141 -16.63 -16.08 -2.86
N LYS A 142 -17.10 -14.85 -2.92
CA LYS A 142 -17.76 -14.32 -4.09
C LYS A 142 -16.73 -13.82 -5.12
N GLU A 143 -17.17 -13.67 -6.36
CA GLU A 143 -16.27 -13.30 -7.47
C GLU A 143 -15.58 -11.95 -7.25
N GLU A 144 -16.29 -10.97 -6.70
CA GLU A 144 -15.72 -9.65 -6.40
C GLU A 144 -14.57 -9.68 -5.38
N ALA A 145 -14.50 -10.72 -4.51
CA ALA A 145 -13.44 -10.87 -3.52
C ALA A 145 -12.08 -11.18 -4.14
N TYR A 146 -12.04 -11.84 -5.29
CA TYR A 146 -10.77 -12.24 -5.88
C TYR A 146 -9.89 -11.06 -6.26
N ARG A 147 -10.48 -9.95 -6.66
CA ARG A 147 -9.71 -8.74 -7.01
C ARG A 147 -8.90 -8.21 -5.83
N VAL A 148 -9.53 -8.02 -4.67
CA VAL A 148 -8.83 -7.51 -3.48
C VAL A 148 -7.82 -8.54 -2.94
N LEU A 149 -8.08 -9.82 -3.13
CA LEU A 149 -7.13 -10.87 -2.74
C LEU A 149 -5.92 -10.93 -3.68
N ASP A 150 -6.09 -10.70 -4.98
CA ASP A 150 -4.96 -10.57 -5.92
C ASP A 150 -4.13 -9.32 -5.61
N GLU A 151 -4.75 -8.19 -5.23
CA GLU A 151 -4.06 -6.99 -4.74
C GLU A 151 -3.23 -7.31 -3.47
N LEU A 152 -3.78 -8.10 -2.54
CA LEU A 152 -3.06 -8.55 -1.35
C LEU A 152 -1.88 -9.47 -1.70
N VAL A 153 -2.03 -10.34 -2.68
CA VAL A 153 -0.93 -11.17 -3.19
C VAL A 153 0.22 -10.31 -3.70
N GLU A 154 -0.07 -9.30 -4.52
CA GLU A 154 0.96 -8.40 -5.04
C GLU A 154 1.62 -7.55 -3.93
N TYR A 155 0.84 -7.11 -2.95
CA TYR A 155 1.37 -6.46 -1.75
C TYR A 155 2.36 -7.37 -1.01
N LEU A 156 1.98 -8.63 -0.73
CA LEU A 156 2.82 -9.59 -0.01
C LEU A 156 4.03 -10.07 -0.81
N LYS A 157 3.97 -10.09 -2.13
CA LYS A 157 5.15 -10.36 -2.98
C LYS A 157 6.16 -9.23 -2.93
N ARG A 158 5.69 -7.99 -2.86
CA ARG A 158 6.54 -6.81 -2.71
C ARG A 158 7.15 -6.70 -1.32
N LYS A 159 6.34 -6.99 -0.28
CA LYS A 159 6.72 -7.02 1.14
C LYS A 159 7.09 -8.45 1.54
N ASP A 160 8.18 -8.98 1.00
CA ASP A 160 8.53 -10.40 1.09
C ASP A 160 9.00 -10.85 2.48
N ASP A 161 9.36 -9.93 3.35
CA ASP A 161 9.72 -10.13 4.76
C ASP A 161 8.53 -10.06 5.73
N GLU A 162 7.39 -9.49 5.33
CA GLU A 162 6.23 -9.36 6.21
C GLU A 162 5.50 -10.69 6.43
N LYS A 163 5.09 -10.91 7.68
CA LYS A 163 4.18 -11.99 8.12
C LYS A 163 2.85 -11.39 8.50
N ILE A 164 1.77 -12.11 8.17
CA ILE A 164 0.42 -11.63 8.44
C ILE A 164 -0.45 -12.67 9.14
N GLU A 165 -1.47 -12.16 9.84
CA GLU A 165 -2.60 -12.94 10.30
C GLU A 165 -3.86 -12.48 9.55
N ILE A 166 -4.59 -13.43 8.97
CA ILE A 166 -5.93 -13.20 8.41
C ILE A 166 -6.95 -13.38 9.53
N GLY A 167 -7.58 -12.29 9.92
CA GLY A 167 -8.65 -12.26 10.94
C GLY A 167 -10.04 -12.32 10.31
N GLY A 168 -10.84 -13.32 10.66
CA GLY A 168 -12.25 -13.40 10.27
C GLY A 168 -13.15 -12.88 11.38
N HIS A 169 -14.14 -12.03 11.04
CA HIS A 169 -15.07 -11.43 11.99
C HIS A 169 -16.52 -11.60 11.53
N THR A 170 -17.45 -11.65 12.49
CA THR A 170 -18.88 -11.66 12.26
C THR A 170 -19.57 -10.52 13.02
N ASP A 171 -20.82 -10.28 12.74
CA ASP A 171 -21.71 -9.58 13.64
C ASP A 171 -22.17 -10.48 14.81
N ASN A 172 -22.97 -9.93 15.73
CA ASN A 172 -23.47 -10.63 16.90
C ASN A 172 -24.73 -11.48 16.64
N VAL A 173 -25.14 -11.66 15.41
CA VAL A 173 -26.32 -12.47 15.08
C VAL A 173 -25.97 -13.95 15.12
N GLY A 174 -26.76 -14.74 15.85
CA GLY A 174 -26.57 -16.18 15.99
C GLY A 174 -25.78 -16.61 17.23
N LYS A 175 -25.41 -17.89 17.28
CA LYS A 175 -24.67 -18.47 18.39
C LYS A 175 -23.17 -18.15 18.31
N ALA A 176 -22.56 -17.94 19.48
CA ALA A 176 -21.11 -17.60 19.55
C ALA A 176 -20.25 -18.67 18.88
N ASP A 177 -20.46 -19.94 19.18
CA ASP A 177 -19.67 -21.04 18.61
C ASP A 177 -19.81 -21.10 17.07
N ALA A 178 -21.04 -20.92 16.56
CA ALA A 178 -21.28 -20.90 15.12
C ALA A 178 -20.54 -19.73 14.44
N ASN A 179 -20.50 -18.57 15.07
CA ASN A 179 -19.77 -17.39 14.57
C ASN A 179 -18.26 -17.60 14.60
N ILE A 180 -17.72 -18.23 15.63
CA ILE A 180 -16.29 -18.61 15.67
C ILE A 180 -15.97 -19.61 14.54
N ILE A 181 -16.77 -20.65 14.37
CA ILE A 181 -16.57 -21.64 13.28
C ILE A 181 -16.62 -20.97 11.91
N LEU A 182 -17.64 -20.12 11.66
CA LEU A 182 -17.81 -19.44 10.38
C LEU A 182 -16.65 -18.49 10.09
N SER A 183 -16.26 -17.67 11.06
CA SER A 183 -15.17 -16.71 10.90
C SER A 183 -13.82 -17.40 10.70
N THR A 184 -13.55 -18.49 11.41
CA THR A 184 -12.36 -19.33 11.22
C THR A 184 -12.34 -19.94 9.81
N SER A 185 -13.47 -20.49 9.35
CA SER A 185 -13.57 -21.07 8.01
C SER A 185 -13.32 -20.02 6.90
N ARG A 186 -13.82 -18.79 7.09
CA ARG A 186 -13.58 -17.68 6.15
C ARG A 186 -12.12 -17.26 6.12
N ALA A 187 -11.50 -17.08 7.29
CA ALA A 187 -10.08 -16.75 7.39
C ALA A 187 -9.21 -17.83 6.73
N ASN A 188 -9.53 -19.11 6.96
CA ASN A 188 -8.85 -20.24 6.31
C ASN A 188 -9.00 -20.23 4.80
N THR A 189 -10.17 -19.86 4.27
CA THR A 189 -10.39 -19.77 2.81
C THR A 189 -9.51 -18.69 2.19
N VAL A 190 -9.41 -17.52 2.83
CA VAL A 190 -8.51 -16.45 2.36
C VAL A 190 -7.05 -16.90 2.42
N MET A 191 -6.60 -17.45 3.55
CA MET A 191 -5.25 -18.01 3.67
C MET A 191 -4.97 -19.03 2.57
N ALA A 192 -5.85 -20.00 2.36
CA ALA A 192 -5.70 -21.02 1.31
C ALA A 192 -5.54 -20.37 -0.07
N TYR A 193 -6.31 -19.33 -0.39
CA TYR A 193 -6.17 -18.60 -1.63
C TYR A 193 -4.77 -18.00 -1.79
N LEU A 194 -4.25 -17.31 -0.76
CA LEU A 194 -2.91 -16.71 -0.79
C LEU A 194 -1.81 -17.77 -1.04
N LEU A 195 -1.95 -18.95 -0.39
CA LEU A 195 -1.02 -20.06 -0.60
C LEU A 195 -1.06 -20.58 -2.05
N THR A 196 -2.24 -20.67 -2.67
CA THR A 196 -2.36 -21.06 -4.10
C THR A 196 -1.69 -20.09 -5.06
N LYS A 197 -1.53 -18.81 -4.63
CA LYS A 197 -0.85 -17.76 -5.39
C LYS A 197 0.66 -17.65 -5.10
N GLY A 198 1.20 -18.59 -4.33
CA GLY A 198 2.63 -18.71 -4.05
C GLY A 198 3.14 -17.93 -2.84
N ILE A 199 2.24 -17.42 -1.99
CA ILE A 199 2.68 -16.87 -0.69
C ILE A 199 3.08 -18.04 0.21
N SER A 200 4.24 -17.92 0.88
CA SER A 200 4.79 -19.01 1.71
C SER A 200 3.94 -19.25 2.98
N PRO A 201 3.72 -20.55 3.37
CA PRO A 201 2.90 -20.88 4.54
C PRO A 201 3.41 -20.32 5.87
N ASP A 202 4.71 -20.08 6.00
CA ASP A 202 5.32 -19.51 7.20
C ASP A 202 5.07 -18.00 7.37
N ARG A 203 4.51 -17.37 6.32
CA ARG A 203 4.17 -15.95 6.29
C ARG A 203 2.72 -15.64 6.58
N VAL A 204 1.82 -16.63 6.54
CA VAL A 204 0.39 -16.40 6.68
C VAL A 204 -0.20 -17.31 7.73
N THR A 205 -0.86 -16.71 8.71
CA THR A 205 -1.70 -17.41 9.69
C THR A 205 -3.16 -16.98 9.53
N SER A 206 -4.09 -17.74 10.07
CA SER A 206 -5.51 -17.41 10.04
C SER A 206 -6.16 -17.62 11.38
N LYS A 207 -7.12 -16.74 11.74
CA LYS A 207 -7.84 -16.82 13.00
C LYS A 207 -9.28 -16.31 12.85
N GLY A 208 -10.24 -17.05 13.43
CA GLY A 208 -11.61 -16.59 13.58
C GLY A 208 -11.82 -15.92 14.93
N TYR A 209 -12.37 -14.73 14.92
CA TYR A 209 -12.70 -13.95 16.10
C TYR A 209 -14.20 -13.94 16.42
N GLY A 210 -15.04 -14.49 15.52
CA GLY A 210 -16.48 -14.35 15.65
C GLY A 210 -16.88 -12.89 15.81
N PHE A 211 -17.73 -12.58 16.77
CA PHE A 211 -18.17 -11.22 17.10
C PHE A 211 -17.45 -10.60 18.31
N THR A 212 -16.33 -11.18 18.76
CA THR A 212 -15.67 -10.74 20.01
C THR A 212 -14.86 -9.45 19.86
N MET A 213 -14.59 -9.03 18.62
CA MET A 213 -13.82 -7.83 18.32
C MET A 213 -14.60 -6.93 17.33
N PRO A 214 -15.70 -6.30 17.76
CA PRO A 214 -16.45 -5.40 16.91
C PRO A 214 -15.67 -4.09 16.70
N ILE A 215 -15.82 -3.51 15.52
CA ILE A 215 -15.30 -2.15 15.19
C ILE A 215 -16.43 -1.13 15.18
N GLU A 216 -17.68 -1.59 15.11
CA GLU A 216 -18.87 -0.76 15.13
C GLU A 216 -19.96 -1.37 16.00
N ASP A 217 -21.00 -0.56 16.31
CA ASP A 217 -22.15 -1.00 17.08
C ASP A 217 -22.96 -2.08 16.33
N ASN A 218 -23.23 -3.18 17.01
CA ASN A 218 -24.03 -4.28 16.47
C ASN A 218 -25.56 -4.02 16.49
N MET A 219 -26.01 -2.90 17.06
CA MET A 219 -27.45 -2.56 17.11
C MET A 219 -27.97 -2.07 15.77
N SER A 220 -27.16 -1.37 15.00
CA SER A 220 -27.51 -0.89 13.66
C SER A 220 -27.22 -1.95 12.59
N ALA A 221 -27.92 -1.90 11.47
CA ALA A 221 -27.65 -2.76 10.31
C ALA A 221 -26.30 -2.43 9.68
N GLU A 222 -25.97 -1.16 9.62
CA GLU A 222 -24.72 -0.61 9.11
C GLU A 222 -23.54 -1.08 9.95
N GLY A 223 -23.62 -0.96 11.29
CA GLY A 223 -22.55 -1.40 12.18
C GLY A 223 -22.33 -2.91 12.11
N ARG A 224 -23.41 -3.71 12.03
CA ARG A 224 -23.26 -5.16 11.77
C ARG A 224 -22.60 -5.44 10.43
N ALA A 225 -22.88 -4.67 9.39
CA ALA A 225 -22.24 -4.85 8.09
C ALA A 225 -20.72 -4.58 8.17
N MET A 226 -20.29 -3.56 8.92
CA MET A 226 -18.88 -3.26 9.14
C MET A 226 -18.19 -4.31 10.02
N ASN A 227 -18.91 -4.90 10.98
CA ASN A 227 -18.36 -5.98 11.81
C ASN A 227 -18.15 -7.29 11.04
N ARG A 228 -18.92 -7.56 9.98
CA ARG A 228 -18.73 -8.72 9.08
C ARG A 228 -17.58 -8.42 8.10
N ARG A 229 -16.35 -8.55 8.55
CA ARG A 229 -15.17 -8.19 7.79
C ARG A 229 -14.10 -9.28 7.81
N THR A 230 -13.18 -9.17 6.88
CA THR A 230 -11.87 -9.84 6.92
C THR A 230 -10.80 -8.78 7.14
N GLU A 231 -9.96 -8.99 8.13
CA GLU A 231 -8.88 -8.08 8.52
C GLU A 231 -7.53 -8.76 8.26
N VAL A 232 -6.54 -7.98 7.82
CA VAL A 232 -5.13 -8.39 7.74
C VAL A 232 -4.40 -7.66 8.86
N LYS A 233 -3.69 -8.42 9.69
CA LYS A 233 -2.82 -7.89 10.73
C LYS A 233 -1.37 -8.21 10.38
N ILE A 234 -0.50 -7.21 10.39
CA ILE A 234 0.94 -7.36 10.22
C ILE A 234 1.54 -7.78 11.57
N LEU A 235 2.39 -8.83 11.57
CA LEU A 235 2.94 -9.48 12.76
C LEU A 235 4.35 -9.02 13.09
#